data_73542d02e7458dfb1ddd46cc5bde1fcd
#
_entry.id   73542d02e7458dfb1ddd46cc5bde1fcd
#
_cell.length_a   1.000
_cell.length_b   1.000
_cell.length_c   1.000
_cell.angle_alpha   90.00
_cell.angle_beta   90.00
_cell.angle_gamma   90.00
#
_symmetry.space_group_name_H-M   'P 1'
#
loop_
_entity.id
_entity.type
_entity.pdbx_description
1 polymer ?
#
loop_
_entity_poly.entity_id
_entity_poly.type
_entity_poly.pdbx_seq_one_letter_code
_entity_poly.pdbx_strand_id
1 'polypeptide(L)'
;MYNRKLTIFTLSAFLVLSVFIVAFNYTVIKARNSEECFACHEDKDLTMDVNGKKKSLYVDASLYKKSSHGGSDCKDCHEGYNPDEIPHSKKKVDIKCQNCHDKFPPIEKSVHAKNDCNSCHNPHYQKPVKEIKANQTDDCLKCHNNKNVKDYITSIHSKRNVGCNGCHNGGHDVKKISKSEINSSCGKCHGKHQSDFNNSIHQTVMRDGNKNSPTCVDCHGAHKIIANKLSIESQACLKCHLDEKLFPGEEKGSAKFVAKYKTSIHSSIQKDGKQAAGCVDCHGDHMIESTSDPTKSTVKAKMMETCGKCHANEVEHYNKSSHGVSFKNGDPNAPTCSTCHGEHSINSVLQSDEFSKINQTEMCLDCHKDNKVNPNKNTHLDDYKSSYHYLALKEGNLKAATCSDCHGPHEMKKASDPESQIFKKNIDKTCGQSECHVQQKAEFDGSIHQVSLMTKENSDSPTCNTCHGAHQVVTTDSLGNKEGSKQRGIVKLCSSCHASVEIISNNDLKNVTKNYNESFHGLAVRGGSNRAASCESCHGNHNIRPSSDSLSSVHPNNLGKTCGSCHPGADKVFINTKIHVLDAEVENPLLYWITRFYIILIVAVIGGMILHNILDYRRKIKDKKAV
;
A
#
# COMPACT_ATOMS: atom_id res chain seq x y z
N MET A 1 37.95 88.38 41.85
CA MET A 1 37.40 87.31 41.02
C MET A 1 36.79 86.14 41.89
N TYR A 2 36.89 86.16 43.16
CA TYR A 2 36.43 85.03 44.04
C TYR A 2 34.96 85.14 44.45
N ASN A 3 34.42 86.34 44.61
CA ASN A 3 33.02 86.52 45.08
C ASN A 3 31.91 86.30 44.04
N ARG A 4 32.25 86.30 42.71
CA ARG A 4 31.22 86.06 41.67
C ARG A 4 30.89 84.63 41.38
N LYS A 5 31.80 83.69 41.68
CA LYS A 5 31.55 82.24 41.54
C LYS A 5 30.72 81.63 42.70
N LEU A 6 30.85 82.21 43.89
CA LEU A 6 30.11 81.74 45.05
C LEU A 6 28.62 82.11 44.97
N THR A 7 28.33 83.30 44.48
CA THR A 7 26.95 83.80 44.30
C THR A 7 26.18 83.04 43.19
N ILE A 8 26.85 82.60 42.12
CA ILE A 8 26.21 81.76 41.06
C ILE A 8 25.95 80.34 41.55
N PHE A 9 26.84 79.79 42.39
CA PHE A 9 26.63 78.46 42.94
C PHE A 9 25.52 78.38 44.00
N THR A 10 25.32 79.43 44.80
CA THR A 10 24.23 79.52 45.74
C THR A 10 22.88 79.80 45.07
N LEU A 11 22.81 80.57 44.01
CA LEU A 11 21.58 80.79 43.24
C LEU A 11 21.17 79.52 42.48
N SER A 12 22.11 78.76 41.90
CA SER A 12 21.77 77.54 41.17
C SER A 12 21.34 76.42 42.17
N ALA A 13 21.94 76.34 43.35
CA ALA A 13 21.50 75.38 44.38
C ALA A 13 20.11 75.71 44.90
N PHE A 14 19.75 76.99 45.08
CA PHE A 14 18.41 77.40 45.47
C PHE A 14 17.37 77.15 44.39
N LEU A 15 17.70 77.33 43.07
CA LEU A 15 16.83 77.03 41.96
C LEU A 15 16.55 75.52 41.83
N VAL A 16 17.56 74.70 41.97
CA VAL A 16 17.41 73.22 41.97
C VAL A 16 16.60 72.74 43.17
N LEU A 17 16.85 73.32 44.37
CA LEU A 17 16.09 72.97 45.59
C LEU A 17 14.61 73.41 45.48
N SER A 18 14.36 74.59 44.88
CA SER A 18 12.98 75.06 44.67
C SER A 18 12.24 74.23 43.64
N VAL A 19 12.91 73.78 42.53
CA VAL A 19 12.32 72.87 41.55
C VAL A 19 12.05 71.50 42.19
N PHE A 20 12.96 71.00 43.06
CA PHE A 20 12.71 69.74 43.80
C PHE A 20 11.56 69.86 44.81
N ILE A 21 11.47 71.00 45.52
CA ILE A 21 10.35 71.23 46.48
C ILE A 21 9.04 71.38 45.74
N VAL A 22 8.98 72.07 44.57
CA VAL A 22 7.76 72.16 43.76
C VAL A 22 7.42 70.83 43.12
N ALA A 23 8.37 70.03 42.62
CA ALA A 23 8.14 68.69 42.09
C ALA A 23 7.68 67.72 43.20
N PHE A 24 8.27 67.80 44.41
CA PHE A 24 7.86 66.97 45.53
C PHE A 24 6.49 67.31 46.08
N ASN A 25 6.17 68.61 46.13
CA ASN A 25 4.81 69.05 46.50
C ASN A 25 3.79 68.72 45.42
N TYR A 26 4.14 68.77 44.12
CA TYR A 26 3.27 68.35 43.03
C TYR A 26 2.95 66.85 43.08
N THR A 27 3.93 66.02 43.43
CA THR A 27 3.70 64.56 43.62
C THR A 27 2.93 64.27 44.88
N VAL A 28 3.16 65.02 45.97
CA VAL A 28 2.42 64.83 47.24
C VAL A 28 0.96 65.37 47.14
N ILE A 29 0.75 66.47 46.41
CA ILE A 29 -0.61 67.02 46.20
C ILE A 29 -1.43 66.08 45.29
N LYS A 30 -0.81 65.39 44.33
CA LYS A 30 -1.52 64.38 43.48
C LYS A 30 -1.91 63.12 44.24
N ALA A 31 -1.15 62.76 45.28
CA ALA A 31 -1.43 61.57 46.10
C ALA A 31 -2.56 61.77 47.17
N ARG A 32 -2.92 63.01 47.49
CA ARG A 32 -3.89 63.30 48.56
C ARG A 32 -5.34 63.07 48.19
N ASN A 33 -5.76 63.27 46.93
CA ASN A 33 -7.16 63.24 46.52
C ASN A 33 -7.81 61.84 46.44
N SER A 34 -7.03 60.81 46.10
CA SER A 34 -7.53 59.40 46.07
C SER A 34 -7.69 58.78 47.47
N GLU A 35 -6.89 59.21 48.46
CA GLU A 35 -6.95 58.72 49.83
C GLU A 35 -8.26 59.10 50.55
N GLU A 36 -8.80 60.26 50.21
CA GLU A 36 -10.13 60.72 50.78
C GLU A 36 -11.26 59.77 50.33
N CYS A 37 -11.26 59.29 49.07
CA CYS A 37 -12.23 58.36 48.56
C CYS A 37 -12.07 56.95 49.16
N PHE A 38 -10.84 56.49 49.34
CA PHE A 38 -10.55 55.17 49.95
C PHE A 38 -10.96 55.11 51.40
N ALA A 39 -11.02 56.23 52.15
CA ALA A 39 -11.49 56.25 53.54
C ALA A 39 -12.86 55.58 53.71
N CYS A 40 -13.74 55.63 52.73
CA CYS A 40 -15.03 54.93 52.73
C CYS A 40 -15.08 53.75 51.74
N HIS A 41 -14.48 53.89 50.54
CA HIS A 41 -14.60 52.87 49.48
C HIS A 41 -13.68 51.67 49.67
N GLU A 42 -12.82 51.63 50.69
CA GLU A 42 -12.06 50.45 51.13
C GLU A 42 -12.83 49.56 52.10
N ASP A 43 -14.05 50.02 52.53
CA ASP A 43 -14.93 49.19 53.33
C ASP A 43 -15.67 48.16 52.46
N LYS A 44 -15.46 46.87 52.75
CA LYS A 44 -16.06 45.77 52.04
C LYS A 44 -17.60 45.69 52.19
N ASP A 45 -18.11 46.22 53.24
CA ASP A 45 -19.54 46.20 53.54
C ASP A 45 -20.26 47.40 52.93
N LEU A 46 -19.56 48.36 52.37
CA LEU A 46 -20.13 49.52 51.72
C LEU A 46 -20.92 49.12 50.45
N THR A 47 -22.23 49.33 50.52
CA THR A 47 -23.15 49.00 49.45
C THR A 47 -24.14 50.13 49.20
N MET A 48 -24.60 50.21 47.92
CA MET A 48 -25.76 51.06 47.59
C MET A 48 -26.89 50.20 47.01
N ASP A 49 -28.13 50.67 47.27
CA ASP A 49 -29.28 50.03 46.63
C ASP A 49 -29.53 50.61 45.25
N VAL A 50 -29.56 49.77 44.26
CA VAL A 50 -29.87 50.11 42.87
C VAL A 50 -31.00 49.21 42.39
N ASN A 51 -32.22 49.77 42.36
CA ASN A 51 -33.41 49.06 41.91
C ASN A 51 -33.70 47.77 42.75
N GLY A 52 -33.56 47.86 44.10
CA GLY A 52 -33.78 46.73 45.01
C GLY A 52 -32.62 45.72 45.08
N LYS A 53 -31.49 45.95 44.41
CA LYS A 53 -30.30 45.11 44.49
C LYS A 53 -29.15 45.86 45.16
N LYS A 54 -28.57 45.27 46.20
CA LYS A 54 -27.36 45.81 46.85
C LYS A 54 -26.17 45.67 45.90
N LYS A 55 -25.56 46.80 45.52
CA LYS A 55 -24.35 46.86 44.73
C LYS A 55 -23.18 47.26 45.61
N SER A 56 -22.10 46.51 45.64
CA SER A 56 -20.89 46.86 46.38
C SER A 56 -20.23 48.08 45.74
N LEU A 57 -19.82 48.99 46.62
CA LEU A 57 -19.03 50.17 46.27
C LEU A 57 -17.57 50.03 46.69
N TYR A 58 -17.17 48.83 47.14
CA TYR A 58 -15.82 48.50 47.58
C TYR A 58 -14.81 48.61 46.40
N VAL A 59 -13.70 49.27 46.68
CA VAL A 59 -12.54 49.36 45.79
C VAL A 59 -11.30 49.01 46.60
N ASP A 60 -10.58 47.94 46.20
CA ASP A 60 -9.31 47.56 46.82
C ASP A 60 -8.22 48.56 46.43
N ALA A 61 -7.80 49.39 47.37
CA ALA A 61 -6.78 50.41 47.12
C ALA A 61 -5.42 49.83 46.71
N SER A 62 -5.06 48.64 47.23
CA SER A 62 -3.81 47.99 46.89
C SER A 62 -3.81 47.48 45.42
N LEU A 63 -4.94 46.91 44.97
CA LEU A 63 -5.10 46.46 43.59
C LEU A 63 -5.23 47.66 42.64
N TYR A 64 -5.92 48.71 43.05
CA TYR A 64 -6.06 49.94 42.27
C TYR A 64 -4.68 50.58 42.01
N LYS A 65 -3.86 50.78 43.08
CA LYS A 65 -2.51 51.35 42.99
C LYS A 65 -1.59 50.56 42.08
N LYS A 66 -1.82 49.24 41.91
CA LYS A 66 -1.08 48.36 40.99
C LYS A 66 -1.67 48.33 39.58
N SER A 67 -2.82 48.92 39.35
CA SER A 67 -3.49 48.93 38.03
C SER A 67 -2.85 49.95 37.10
N SER A 68 -3.19 49.86 35.80
CA SER A 68 -2.76 50.85 34.78
C SER A 68 -3.24 52.27 35.12
N HIS A 69 -4.33 52.42 35.90
CA HIS A 69 -4.91 53.67 36.33
C HIS A 69 -4.51 54.04 37.75
N GLY A 70 -3.63 53.29 38.41
CA GLY A 70 -3.25 53.50 39.82
C GLY A 70 -2.58 54.84 40.13
N GLY A 71 -2.13 55.59 39.08
CA GLY A 71 -1.62 56.96 39.21
C GLY A 71 -2.65 58.04 38.89
N SER A 72 -3.89 57.69 38.53
CA SER A 72 -4.97 58.65 38.22
C SER A 72 -5.78 58.95 39.47
N ASP A 73 -6.36 60.15 39.52
CA ASP A 73 -7.31 60.52 40.57
C ASP A 73 -8.69 59.89 40.34
N CYS A 74 -9.41 59.54 41.42
CA CYS A 74 -10.77 59.02 41.29
C CYS A 74 -11.68 60.01 40.54
N LYS A 75 -11.49 61.30 40.75
CA LYS A 75 -12.21 62.39 40.06
C LYS A 75 -11.92 62.51 38.57
N ASP A 76 -10.81 61.98 38.08
CA ASP A 76 -10.48 61.98 36.64
C ASP A 76 -11.49 61.17 35.81
N CYS A 77 -12.10 60.14 36.45
CA CYS A 77 -13.15 59.31 35.88
C CYS A 77 -14.54 59.57 36.46
N HIS A 78 -14.60 59.88 37.73
CA HIS A 78 -15.83 60.15 38.48
C HIS A 78 -16.09 61.65 38.60
N GLU A 79 -16.19 62.34 37.49
CA GLU A 79 -16.45 63.77 37.43
C GLU A 79 -17.77 64.16 38.11
N GLY A 80 -17.76 65.19 38.94
CA GLY A 80 -18.93 65.73 39.54
C GLY A 80 -19.33 65.14 40.90
N TYR A 81 -18.52 64.24 41.50
CA TYR A 81 -18.68 63.81 42.89
C TYR A 81 -17.91 64.78 43.82
N ASN A 82 -18.62 65.24 44.85
CA ASN A 82 -18.03 66.01 45.91
C ASN A 82 -17.73 65.07 47.08
N PRO A 83 -16.49 64.90 47.55
CA PRO A 83 -16.16 64.07 48.69
C PRO A 83 -16.80 64.57 50.02
N ASP A 84 -17.18 65.85 50.13
CA ASP A 84 -17.79 66.46 51.32
C ASP A 84 -19.29 66.23 51.40
N GLU A 85 -19.92 65.69 50.33
CA GLU A 85 -21.38 65.38 50.33
C GLU A 85 -21.57 63.84 50.50
N ILE A 86 -21.94 63.41 51.70
CA ILE A 86 -22.20 62.02 52.01
C ILE A 86 -23.63 61.79 52.42
N PRO A 87 -24.43 60.93 51.76
CA PRO A 87 -24.07 60.11 50.55
C PRO A 87 -24.04 60.95 49.27
N HIS A 88 -23.12 60.63 48.36
CA HIS A 88 -23.02 61.28 47.07
C HIS A 88 -24.36 61.19 46.31
N SER A 89 -24.59 62.18 45.44
CA SER A 89 -25.73 62.15 44.53
C SER A 89 -25.84 60.81 43.76
N LYS A 90 -27.07 60.21 43.75
CA LYS A 90 -27.34 58.93 43.00
C LYS A 90 -27.30 59.05 41.50
N LYS A 91 -26.78 60.17 40.93
CA LYS A 91 -26.66 60.35 39.48
C LYS A 91 -25.62 59.45 38.92
N LYS A 92 -26.01 58.62 37.97
CA LYS A 92 -25.05 57.75 37.23
C LYS A 92 -24.03 58.62 36.49
N VAL A 93 -22.78 58.46 36.83
CA VAL A 93 -21.69 59.16 36.10
C VAL A 93 -21.44 58.43 34.80
N ASP A 94 -21.44 59.14 33.71
CA ASP A 94 -21.10 58.64 32.39
C ASP A 94 -19.57 58.74 32.18
N ILE A 95 -18.86 57.64 32.40
CA ILE A 95 -17.41 57.60 32.30
C ILE A 95 -17.02 57.53 30.81
N LYS A 96 -16.46 58.61 30.27
CA LYS A 96 -16.01 58.70 28.89
C LYS A 96 -14.53 58.30 28.74
N CYS A 97 -14.28 57.01 28.58
CA CYS A 97 -12.93 56.44 28.41
C CYS A 97 -12.18 57.12 27.23
N GLN A 98 -12.89 57.54 26.18
CA GLN A 98 -12.35 58.21 24.99
C GLN A 98 -11.66 59.54 25.29
N ASN A 99 -11.96 60.21 26.41
CA ASN A 99 -11.29 61.46 26.77
C ASN A 99 -9.78 61.30 26.97
N CYS A 100 -9.35 60.09 27.37
CA CYS A 100 -7.91 59.75 27.56
C CYS A 100 -7.41 58.70 26.57
N HIS A 101 -8.33 57.91 25.99
CA HIS A 101 -8.05 56.80 25.10
C HIS A 101 -8.46 57.11 23.66
N ASP A 102 -8.06 58.29 23.14
CA ASP A 102 -8.32 58.77 21.77
C ASP A 102 -7.62 57.97 20.68
N LYS A 103 -6.50 57.31 20.99
CA LYS A 103 -5.67 56.54 20.08
C LYS A 103 -6.05 55.07 19.92
N PHE A 104 -7.04 54.56 20.66
CA PHE A 104 -7.48 53.19 20.47
C PHE A 104 -8.41 53.07 19.27
N PRO A 105 -8.22 51.99 18.42
CA PRO A 105 -9.12 51.80 17.29
C PRO A 105 -10.57 51.64 17.83
N PRO A 106 -11.52 52.31 17.19
CA PRO A 106 -12.90 52.28 17.63
C PRO A 106 -13.44 50.85 17.52
N ILE A 107 -14.12 50.39 18.60
CA ILE A 107 -14.81 49.08 18.66
C ILE A 107 -15.97 48.97 17.65
N GLU A 108 -16.32 50.07 16.98
CA GLU A 108 -17.47 50.21 16.07
C GLU A 108 -17.53 49.14 14.95
N LYS A 109 -16.39 48.65 14.51
CA LYS A 109 -16.30 47.58 13.50
C LYS A 109 -16.26 46.17 14.07
N SER A 110 -16.24 46.03 15.39
CA SER A 110 -16.23 44.76 16.10
C SER A 110 -17.64 44.17 16.20
N VAL A 111 -17.75 42.85 16.36
CA VAL A 111 -18.99 42.16 16.71
C VAL A 111 -19.53 42.64 18.10
N HIS A 112 -18.69 43.29 18.91
CA HIS A 112 -19.01 43.83 20.23
C HIS A 112 -19.28 45.36 20.20
N ALA A 113 -19.50 45.97 19.06
CA ALA A 113 -19.69 47.41 18.91
C ALA A 113 -20.76 48.05 19.82
N LYS A 114 -21.73 47.24 20.30
CA LYS A 114 -22.80 47.68 21.20
C LYS A 114 -22.48 47.55 22.70
N ASN A 115 -21.30 47.02 23.04
CA ASN A 115 -20.90 46.82 24.43
C ASN A 115 -20.09 48.01 24.95
N ASP A 116 -20.34 48.41 26.22
CA ASP A 116 -19.54 49.41 26.89
C ASP A 116 -18.13 48.91 27.20
N CYS A 117 -17.15 49.79 27.32
CA CYS A 117 -15.74 49.44 27.59
C CYS A 117 -15.60 48.61 28.89
N ASN A 118 -16.36 48.95 29.92
CA ASN A 118 -16.35 48.23 31.20
C ASN A 118 -17.05 46.89 31.19
N SER A 119 -17.68 46.50 30.10
CA SER A 119 -18.13 45.11 29.90
C SER A 119 -16.99 44.12 29.80
N CYS A 120 -15.82 44.56 29.31
CA CYS A 120 -14.61 43.74 29.13
C CYS A 120 -13.49 44.18 30.09
N HIS A 121 -13.35 45.50 30.30
CA HIS A 121 -12.29 46.06 31.11
C HIS A 121 -12.79 46.42 32.49
N ASN A 122 -12.04 46.09 33.54
CA ASN A 122 -12.30 46.60 34.87
C ASN A 122 -11.42 47.84 35.12
N PRO A 123 -11.97 49.07 35.05
CA PRO A 123 -11.17 50.28 35.10
C PRO A 123 -10.40 50.44 36.42
N HIS A 124 -10.90 49.92 37.54
CA HIS A 124 -10.22 49.98 38.84
C HIS A 124 -9.02 49.02 38.91
N TYR A 125 -9.07 47.86 38.22
CA TYR A 125 -8.06 46.81 38.37
C TYR A 125 -7.44 46.40 37.01
N GLN A 126 -7.51 47.29 36.03
CA GLN A 126 -6.93 47.03 34.72
C GLN A 126 -5.40 46.85 34.81
N LYS A 127 -4.90 45.67 34.49
CA LYS A 127 -3.48 45.40 34.55
C LYS A 127 -2.71 46.18 33.48
N PRO A 128 -1.46 46.60 33.77
CA PRO A 128 -0.57 47.18 32.76
C PRO A 128 -0.43 46.27 31.54
N VAL A 129 -0.33 46.84 30.35
CA VAL A 129 -0.21 46.08 29.07
C VAL A 129 0.90 45.03 29.12
N LYS A 130 1.99 45.34 29.81
CA LYS A 130 3.14 44.40 30.01
C LYS A 130 2.77 43.16 30.82
N GLU A 131 1.75 43.22 31.65
CA GLU A 131 1.29 42.13 32.51
C GLU A 131 0.05 41.42 31.93
N ILE A 132 -0.54 41.95 30.87
CA ILE A 132 -1.62 41.30 30.15
C ILE A 132 -0.99 40.13 29.38
N LYS A 133 -1.15 38.90 29.87
CA LYS A 133 -0.76 37.70 29.13
C LYS A 133 -1.56 37.68 27.80
N ALA A 134 -0.90 37.32 26.73
CA ALA A 134 -1.51 37.25 25.37
C ALA A 134 -2.78 36.39 25.29
N ASN A 135 -3.15 35.67 26.34
CA ASN A 135 -4.21 34.66 26.40
C ASN A 135 -5.32 35.05 27.38
N GLN A 136 -5.91 36.22 27.22
CA GLN A 136 -7.10 36.62 28.03
C GLN A 136 -8.36 35.86 27.58
N THR A 137 -8.43 34.58 27.90
CA THR A 137 -9.62 33.75 27.69
C THR A 137 -10.70 34.07 28.70
N ASP A 138 -10.31 34.39 29.94
CA ASP A 138 -11.22 34.58 31.08
C ASP A 138 -12.25 35.71 30.87
N ASP A 139 -11.85 36.81 30.23
CA ASP A 139 -12.77 37.93 29.95
C ASP A 139 -13.83 37.55 28.92
N CYS A 140 -13.48 36.72 27.93
CA CYS A 140 -14.44 36.21 26.96
C CYS A 140 -15.43 35.24 27.61
N LEU A 141 -14.97 34.41 28.55
CA LEU A 141 -15.80 33.42 29.26
C LEU A 141 -16.84 34.01 30.18
N LYS A 142 -16.74 35.27 30.57
CA LYS A 142 -17.77 35.97 31.36
C LYS A 142 -19.12 36.02 30.63
N CYS A 143 -19.10 36.07 29.30
CA CYS A 143 -20.30 36.14 28.47
C CYS A 143 -20.49 34.93 27.55
N HIS A 144 -19.40 34.34 27.08
CA HIS A 144 -19.42 33.20 26.18
C HIS A 144 -19.39 31.89 26.97
N ASN A 145 -20.54 31.20 27.08
CA ASN A 145 -20.70 29.92 27.81
C ASN A 145 -21.39 28.82 26.99
N ASN A 146 -21.50 29.03 25.67
CA ASN A 146 -22.16 28.11 24.77
C ASN A 146 -21.32 26.83 24.48
N LYS A 147 -21.87 25.91 23.70
CA LYS A 147 -21.21 24.65 23.34
C LYS A 147 -19.80 24.86 22.73
N ASN A 148 -19.64 25.84 21.85
CA ASN A 148 -18.35 26.12 21.18
C ASN A 148 -17.25 26.45 22.20
N VAL A 149 -17.59 27.18 23.25
CA VAL A 149 -16.66 27.53 24.32
C VAL A 149 -16.30 26.32 25.16
N LYS A 150 -17.27 25.46 25.49
CA LYS A 150 -17.01 24.18 26.19
C LYS A 150 -16.10 23.29 25.37
N ASP A 151 -16.31 23.22 24.04
CA ASP A 151 -15.48 22.49 23.11
C ASP A 151 -14.05 23.05 23.04
N TYR A 152 -13.91 24.40 23.07
CA TYR A 152 -12.58 25.05 23.09
C TYR A 152 -11.82 24.74 24.39
N ILE A 153 -12.46 24.81 25.56
CA ILE A 153 -11.79 24.55 26.84
C ILE A 153 -11.14 23.16 26.88
N THR A 154 -11.74 22.19 26.22
CA THR A 154 -11.20 20.81 26.14
C THR A 154 -10.18 20.61 25.01
N SER A 155 -10.02 21.60 24.13
CA SER A 155 -9.15 21.50 22.94
C SER A 155 -7.66 21.54 23.26
N ILE A 156 -6.84 21.11 22.30
CA ILE A 156 -5.38 21.19 22.39
C ILE A 156 -4.89 22.64 22.44
N HIS A 157 -5.58 23.58 21.77
CA HIS A 157 -5.22 24.99 21.80
C HIS A 157 -5.41 25.59 23.20
N SER A 158 -6.51 25.31 23.86
CA SER A 158 -6.71 25.73 25.26
C SER A 158 -5.62 25.16 26.18
N LYS A 159 -5.31 23.86 26.05
CA LYS A 159 -4.22 23.20 26.82
C LYS A 159 -2.84 23.79 26.56
N ARG A 160 -2.62 24.41 25.39
CA ARG A 160 -1.39 25.09 24.99
C ARG A 160 -1.44 26.61 25.18
N ASN A 161 -2.44 27.12 25.93
CA ASN A 161 -2.63 28.53 26.23
C ASN A 161 -2.79 29.42 24.97
N VAL A 162 -3.35 28.91 23.88
CA VAL A 162 -3.75 29.73 22.72
C VAL A 162 -5.14 30.28 23.00
N GLY A 163 -5.23 31.56 23.39
CA GLY A 163 -6.50 32.19 23.75
C GLY A 163 -7.41 32.49 22.56
N CYS A 164 -8.62 32.95 22.85
CA CYS A 164 -9.64 33.31 21.85
C CYS A 164 -9.11 34.35 20.84
N ASN A 165 -8.34 35.32 21.32
CA ASN A 165 -7.72 36.38 20.52
C ASN A 165 -6.64 35.89 19.54
N GLY A 166 -6.09 34.68 19.74
CA GLY A 166 -5.14 34.08 18.80
C GLY A 166 -5.75 33.77 17.43
N CYS A 167 -7.07 33.52 17.42
CA CYS A 167 -7.83 33.22 16.19
C CYS A 167 -8.74 34.39 15.80
N HIS A 168 -9.47 34.98 16.75
CA HIS A 168 -10.52 35.98 16.51
C HIS A 168 -10.04 37.41 16.38
N ASN A 169 -8.78 37.68 16.15
CA ASN A 169 -8.18 39.00 16.20
C ASN A 169 -8.52 39.73 17.51
N GLY A 170 -7.57 39.77 18.41
CA GLY A 170 -7.80 40.29 19.77
C GLY A 170 -8.11 41.77 19.83
N GLY A 171 -8.51 42.22 21.03
CA GLY A 171 -8.78 43.60 21.35
C GLY A 171 -10.09 44.12 20.76
N HIS A 172 -10.04 45.31 20.20
CA HIS A 172 -11.25 46.03 19.76
C HIS A 172 -11.74 45.60 18.35
N ASP A 173 -10.99 44.80 17.61
CA ASP A 173 -11.33 44.36 16.24
C ASP A 173 -11.74 42.88 16.15
N VAL A 174 -12.51 42.43 17.14
CA VAL A 174 -13.04 41.06 17.15
C VAL A 174 -14.04 40.87 16.02
N LYS A 175 -13.75 39.97 15.07
CA LYS A 175 -14.61 39.68 13.93
C LYS A 175 -14.98 38.20 13.87
N LYS A 176 -16.13 37.95 13.23
CA LYS A 176 -16.42 36.60 12.75
C LYS A 176 -15.48 36.31 11.57
N ILE A 177 -14.68 35.26 11.68
CA ILE A 177 -13.75 34.85 10.63
C ILE A 177 -14.58 34.34 9.45
N SER A 178 -14.39 34.92 8.28
CA SER A 178 -14.99 34.44 7.02
C SER A 178 -14.31 33.15 6.55
N LYS A 179 -15.00 32.37 5.69
CA LYS A 179 -14.45 31.13 5.15
C LYS A 179 -13.11 31.36 4.42
N SER A 180 -12.97 32.47 3.70
CA SER A 180 -11.74 32.84 3.00
C SER A 180 -10.57 33.21 3.91
N GLU A 181 -10.85 33.66 5.15
CA GLU A 181 -9.83 34.07 6.11
C GLU A 181 -9.38 32.95 7.05
N ILE A 182 -10.12 31.80 7.11
CA ILE A 182 -9.81 30.71 8.02
C ILE A 182 -8.38 30.20 7.81
N ASN A 183 -8.01 29.87 6.59
CA ASN A 183 -6.72 29.26 6.29
C ASN A 183 -5.55 30.20 6.63
N SER A 184 -5.68 31.49 6.32
CA SER A 184 -4.67 32.49 6.67
C SER A 184 -4.58 32.74 8.19
N SER A 185 -5.70 32.65 8.90
CA SER A 185 -5.70 32.78 10.36
C SER A 185 -4.96 31.61 11.05
N CYS A 186 -5.18 30.39 10.60
CA CYS A 186 -4.44 29.21 11.08
C CYS A 186 -2.96 29.29 10.70
N GLY A 187 -2.67 29.75 9.49
CA GLY A 187 -1.32 29.85 8.94
C GLY A 187 -0.39 30.81 9.69
N LYS A 188 -0.92 31.77 10.45
CA LYS A 188 -0.10 32.67 11.31
C LYS A 188 0.82 31.88 12.27
N CYS A 189 0.38 30.71 12.71
CA CYS A 189 1.14 29.83 13.59
C CYS A 189 1.53 28.52 12.88
N HIS A 190 0.70 28.02 11.96
CA HIS A 190 0.87 26.77 11.22
C HIS A 190 1.32 27.00 9.77
N GLY A 191 2.34 27.85 9.56
CA GLY A 191 2.77 28.30 8.25
C GLY A 191 3.15 27.19 7.28
N LYS A 192 3.84 26.13 7.76
CA LYS A 192 4.20 24.96 6.94
C LYS A 192 2.94 24.24 6.42
N HIS A 193 2.01 23.92 7.30
CA HIS A 193 0.77 23.21 6.93
C HIS A 193 -0.11 24.06 6.01
N GLN A 194 -0.11 25.38 6.19
CA GLN A 194 -0.79 26.28 5.26
C GLN A 194 -0.12 26.27 3.88
N SER A 195 1.21 26.29 3.82
CA SER A 195 1.95 26.21 2.55
C SER A 195 1.65 24.90 1.82
N ASP A 196 1.66 23.77 2.55
CA ASP A 196 1.33 22.46 1.98
C ASP A 196 -0.12 22.45 1.48
N PHE A 197 -1.07 22.95 2.27
CA PHE A 197 -2.48 23.05 1.87
C PHE A 197 -2.69 23.96 0.65
N ASN A 198 -1.95 25.06 0.53
CA ASN A 198 -2.04 25.98 -0.60
C ASN A 198 -1.65 25.31 -1.94
N ASN A 199 -0.86 24.24 -1.90
CA ASN A 199 -0.48 23.42 -3.05
C ASN A 199 -1.38 22.21 -3.26
N SER A 200 -2.39 22.00 -2.40
CA SER A 200 -3.30 20.86 -2.48
C SER A 200 -4.42 21.06 -3.50
N ILE A 201 -5.01 19.96 -3.94
CA ILE A 201 -6.21 19.99 -4.79
C ILE A 201 -7.36 20.74 -4.11
N HIS A 202 -7.52 20.63 -2.79
CA HIS A 202 -8.57 21.32 -2.06
C HIS A 202 -8.47 22.84 -2.18
N GLN A 203 -7.25 23.38 -2.09
CA GLN A 203 -7.03 24.82 -2.29
C GLN A 203 -7.17 25.23 -3.77
N THR A 204 -6.79 24.36 -4.69
CA THR A 204 -6.96 24.61 -6.14
C THR A 204 -8.43 24.77 -6.48
N VAL A 205 -9.28 23.79 -6.11
CA VAL A 205 -10.72 23.88 -6.37
C VAL A 205 -11.42 24.99 -5.59
N MET A 206 -10.85 25.42 -4.45
CA MET A 206 -11.32 26.62 -3.74
C MET A 206 -11.04 27.90 -4.53
N ARG A 207 -9.85 28.04 -5.12
CA ARG A 207 -9.49 29.17 -5.99
C ARG A 207 -10.36 29.22 -7.23
N ASP A 208 -10.75 28.07 -7.76
CA ASP A 208 -11.67 27.94 -8.90
C ASP A 208 -13.13 28.24 -8.55
N GLY A 209 -13.40 28.66 -7.31
CA GLY A 209 -14.72 29.13 -6.87
C GLY A 209 -15.64 28.05 -6.29
N ASN A 210 -15.14 26.84 -6.06
CA ASN A 210 -15.94 25.78 -5.44
C ASN A 210 -16.21 26.07 -3.95
N LYS A 211 -17.45 26.42 -3.64
CA LYS A 211 -17.88 26.74 -2.27
C LYS A 211 -17.85 25.56 -1.31
N ASN A 212 -17.81 24.32 -1.81
CA ASN A 212 -17.77 23.11 -1.01
C ASN A 212 -16.35 22.69 -0.62
N SER A 213 -15.31 23.34 -1.18
CA SER A 213 -13.93 23.07 -0.80
C SER A 213 -13.71 23.23 0.68
N PRO A 214 -13.01 22.30 1.36
CA PRO A 214 -12.77 22.37 2.78
C PRO A 214 -11.74 23.44 3.15
N THR A 215 -11.82 23.92 4.37
CA THR A 215 -10.84 24.76 5.06
C THR A 215 -10.21 23.96 6.21
N CYS A 216 -9.23 24.56 6.89
CA CYS A 216 -8.60 23.91 8.06
C CYS A 216 -9.62 23.43 9.09
N VAL A 217 -10.69 24.23 9.34
CA VAL A 217 -11.69 23.89 10.36
C VAL A 217 -12.68 22.80 9.92
N ASP A 218 -12.81 22.54 8.63
CA ASP A 218 -13.67 21.46 8.13
C ASP A 218 -13.07 20.08 8.46
N CYS A 219 -11.73 20.01 8.53
CA CYS A 219 -11.01 18.80 8.91
C CYS A 219 -10.75 18.74 10.43
N HIS A 220 -10.27 19.82 11.00
CA HIS A 220 -9.79 19.84 12.38
C HIS A 220 -10.83 20.32 13.40
N GLY A 221 -11.94 20.86 12.96
CA GLY A 221 -12.90 21.57 13.80
C GLY A 221 -12.46 23.01 14.11
N ALA A 222 -13.42 23.83 14.56
CA ALA A 222 -13.14 25.24 14.86
C ALA A 222 -12.72 25.44 16.32
N HIS A 223 -13.58 25.06 17.27
CA HIS A 223 -13.34 25.23 18.69
C HIS A 223 -12.85 23.94 19.36
N LYS A 224 -13.38 22.80 19.00
CA LYS A 224 -12.85 21.48 19.39
C LYS A 224 -11.83 21.05 18.35
N ILE A 225 -10.61 21.56 18.45
CA ILE A 225 -9.56 21.17 17.51
C ILE A 225 -9.18 19.71 17.73
N ILE A 226 -9.33 18.91 16.71
CA ILE A 226 -9.01 17.47 16.67
C ILE A 226 -7.65 17.31 16.03
N ALA A 227 -6.74 16.63 16.72
CA ALA A 227 -5.40 16.29 16.22
C ALA A 227 -5.22 14.78 16.00
N ASN A 228 -6.19 13.95 16.44
CA ASN A 228 -6.11 12.50 16.26
C ASN A 228 -6.43 12.13 14.81
N LYS A 229 -5.47 11.46 14.15
CA LYS A 229 -5.54 11.05 12.75
C LYS A 229 -6.81 10.24 12.43
N LEU A 230 -7.08 9.18 13.17
CA LEU A 230 -8.23 8.30 12.92
C LEU A 230 -9.56 9.04 13.04
N SER A 231 -9.66 9.97 14.02
CA SER A 231 -10.87 10.80 14.19
C SER A 231 -11.06 11.77 13.03
N ILE A 232 -9.97 12.34 12.48
CA ILE A 232 -10.03 13.23 11.31
C ILE A 232 -10.45 12.45 10.08
N GLU A 233 -9.80 11.31 9.80
CA GLU A 233 -10.10 10.49 8.63
C GLU A 233 -11.54 10.00 8.60
N SER A 234 -12.03 9.47 9.73
CA SER A 234 -13.38 8.91 9.81
C SER A 234 -14.49 9.98 9.80
N GLN A 235 -14.25 11.17 10.36
CA GLN A 235 -15.27 12.21 10.51
C GLN A 235 -15.20 13.29 9.43
N ALA A 236 -14.01 13.70 9.01
CA ALA A 236 -13.85 14.79 8.08
C ALA A 236 -13.76 14.32 6.61
N CYS A 237 -12.85 13.40 6.29
CA CYS A 237 -12.70 12.95 4.91
C CYS A 237 -13.98 12.28 4.39
N LEU A 238 -14.48 11.31 5.15
CA LEU A 238 -15.65 10.53 4.73
C LEU A 238 -16.96 11.34 4.72
N LYS A 239 -17.05 12.43 5.51
CA LYS A 239 -18.22 13.31 5.51
C LYS A 239 -18.51 13.89 4.12
N CYS A 240 -17.47 14.29 3.40
CA CYS A 240 -17.60 14.86 2.06
C CYS A 240 -17.45 13.79 0.97
N HIS A 241 -16.42 12.95 1.07
CA HIS A 241 -16.10 11.97 0.03
C HIS A 241 -17.08 10.79 -0.07
N LEU A 242 -18.02 10.64 0.85
CA LEU A 242 -19.15 9.71 0.73
C LEU A 242 -20.46 10.40 0.35
N ASP A 243 -20.46 11.70 0.11
CA ASP A 243 -21.65 12.42 -0.30
C ASP A 243 -21.84 12.30 -1.84
N GLU A 244 -22.81 11.50 -2.25
CA GLU A 244 -23.12 11.28 -3.67
C GLU A 244 -23.60 12.55 -4.40
N LYS A 245 -24.03 13.60 -3.66
CA LYS A 245 -24.36 14.90 -4.27
C LYS A 245 -23.11 15.67 -4.66
N LEU A 246 -22.01 15.48 -3.92
CA LEU A 246 -20.73 16.11 -4.21
C LEU A 246 -19.90 15.29 -5.20
N PHE A 247 -19.99 13.97 -5.12
CA PHE A 247 -19.21 13.02 -5.91
C PHE A 247 -20.12 11.93 -6.50
N PRO A 248 -20.94 12.25 -7.51
CA PRO A 248 -21.88 11.31 -8.13
C PRO A 248 -21.18 10.24 -8.97
N GLY A 249 -21.91 9.16 -9.27
CA GLY A 249 -21.44 8.07 -10.15
C GLY A 249 -20.80 6.90 -9.41
N GLU A 250 -20.16 6.02 -10.18
CA GLU A 250 -19.50 4.80 -9.68
C GLU A 250 -18.01 4.73 -10.02
N GLU A 251 -17.54 5.64 -10.84
CA GLU A 251 -16.17 5.74 -11.36
C GLU A 251 -15.19 6.22 -10.29
N LYS A 252 -13.90 6.18 -10.66
CA LYS A 252 -12.83 6.71 -9.79
C LYS A 252 -13.12 8.13 -9.34
N GLY A 253 -12.99 8.37 -8.04
CA GLY A 253 -13.28 9.64 -7.40
C GLY A 253 -14.73 9.83 -6.95
N SER A 254 -15.65 8.94 -7.30
CA SER A 254 -17.04 9.00 -6.82
C SER A 254 -17.17 8.56 -5.35
N ALA A 255 -18.29 8.94 -4.72
CA ALA A 255 -18.60 8.52 -3.35
C ALA A 255 -18.68 6.99 -3.22
N LYS A 256 -19.24 6.31 -4.21
CA LYS A 256 -19.32 4.83 -4.24
C LYS A 256 -17.95 4.18 -4.37
N PHE A 257 -17.05 4.77 -5.15
CA PHE A 257 -15.67 4.30 -5.26
C PHE A 257 -14.92 4.42 -3.92
N VAL A 258 -15.02 5.57 -3.25
CA VAL A 258 -14.42 5.79 -1.93
C VAL A 258 -15.03 4.89 -0.86
N ALA A 259 -16.33 4.60 -0.95
CA ALA A 259 -17.03 3.71 -0.02
C ALA A 259 -16.42 2.30 0.03
N LYS A 260 -15.79 1.84 -1.06
CA LYS A 260 -15.09 0.54 -1.11
C LYS A 260 -13.99 0.42 -0.05
N TYR A 261 -13.39 1.54 0.39
CA TYR A 261 -12.42 1.52 1.48
C TYR A 261 -12.98 0.91 2.78
N LYS A 262 -14.28 1.06 3.05
CA LYS A 262 -14.92 0.49 4.25
C LYS A 262 -14.86 -1.03 4.33
N THR A 263 -14.71 -1.70 3.19
CA THR A 263 -14.58 -3.16 3.09
C THR A 263 -13.12 -3.60 2.96
N SER A 264 -12.19 -2.66 2.85
CA SER A 264 -10.76 -2.99 2.73
C SER A 264 -10.18 -3.60 4.00
N ILE A 265 -9.12 -4.38 3.85
CA ILE A 265 -8.38 -4.96 4.98
C ILE A 265 -7.82 -3.87 5.90
N HIS A 266 -7.35 -2.74 5.34
CA HIS A 266 -6.85 -1.62 6.13
C HIS A 266 -7.92 -1.03 7.04
N SER A 267 -9.14 -0.82 6.51
CA SER A 267 -10.28 -0.35 7.31
C SER A 267 -10.70 -1.36 8.39
N SER A 268 -10.64 -2.66 8.07
CA SER A 268 -10.95 -3.75 9.01
C SER A 268 -9.98 -3.75 10.20
N ILE A 269 -8.67 -3.70 9.91
CA ILE A 269 -7.62 -3.67 10.94
C ILE A 269 -7.74 -2.43 11.83
N GLN A 270 -8.11 -1.25 11.27
CA GLN A 270 -8.34 -0.04 12.05
C GLN A 270 -9.54 -0.16 12.99
N LYS A 271 -10.62 -0.81 12.56
CA LYS A 271 -11.80 -1.07 13.41
C LYS A 271 -11.46 -1.94 14.61
N ASP A 272 -10.53 -2.86 14.45
CA ASP A 272 -10.01 -3.70 15.52
C ASP A 272 -9.03 -2.97 16.46
N GLY A 273 -8.84 -1.66 16.28
CA GLY A 273 -7.97 -0.82 17.09
C GLY A 273 -6.48 -0.97 16.79
N LYS A 274 -6.13 -1.67 15.73
CA LYS A 274 -4.74 -1.85 15.29
C LYS A 274 -4.33 -0.76 14.30
N GLN A 275 -3.03 -0.55 14.18
CA GLN A 275 -2.49 0.42 13.21
C GLN A 275 -2.57 -0.15 11.80
N ALA A 276 -3.25 0.57 10.91
CA ALA A 276 -3.31 0.28 9.48
C ALA A 276 -3.40 1.58 8.67
N ALA A 277 -3.15 1.48 7.36
CA ALA A 277 -3.18 2.64 6.48
C ALA A 277 -4.58 3.26 6.39
N GLY A 278 -4.66 4.57 6.61
CA GLY A 278 -5.85 5.37 6.40
C GLY A 278 -5.74 6.25 5.15
N CYS A 279 -6.69 7.18 5.02
CA CYS A 279 -6.75 8.07 3.86
C CYS A 279 -5.45 8.87 3.67
N VAL A 280 -4.94 9.46 4.76
CA VAL A 280 -3.77 10.34 4.68
C VAL A 280 -2.44 9.60 4.48
N ASP A 281 -2.37 8.30 4.77
CA ASP A 281 -1.16 7.51 4.53
C ASP A 281 -0.89 7.33 3.03
N CYS A 282 -1.97 7.29 2.24
CA CYS A 282 -1.90 7.14 0.80
C CYS A 282 -1.96 8.50 0.06
N HIS A 283 -2.87 9.39 0.48
CA HIS A 283 -3.15 10.65 -0.21
C HIS A 283 -2.37 11.86 0.33
N GLY A 284 -1.64 11.71 1.43
CA GLY A 284 -1.05 12.82 2.16
C GLY A 284 -2.08 13.52 3.06
N ASP A 285 -1.58 14.41 3.93
CA ASP A 285 -2.42 15.10 4.92
C ASP A 285 -2.82 16.51 4.48
N HIS A 286 -1.88 17.42 4.32
CA HIS A 286 -2.13 18.82 3.95
C HIS A 286 -1.90 19.09 2.47
N MET A 287 -0.90 18.43 1.86
CA MET A 287 -0.64 18.51 0.42
C MET A 287 -1.26 17.32 -0.29
N ILE A 288 -2.60 17.30 -0.38
CA ILE A 288 -3.33 16.26 -1.11
C ILE A 288 -3.28 16.59 -2.60
N GLU A 289 -2.64 15.72 -3.39
CA GLU A 289 -2.51 15.91 -4.83
C GLU A 289 -3.73 15.37 -5.60
N SER A 290 -4.03 15.98 -6.74
CA SER A 290 -5.06 15.47 -7.63
C SER A 290 -4.60 14.16 -8.29
N THR A 291 -5.47 13.16 -8.28
CA THR A 291 -5.26 11.88 -8.99
C THR A 291 -5.84 11.88 -10.41
N SER A 292 -6.53 12.95 -10.80
CA SER A 292 -7.25 13.04 -12.08
C SER A 292 -6.42 13.53 -13.25
N ASP A 293 -5.19 14.03 -13.03
CA ASP A 293 -4.30 14.48 -14.10
C ASP A 293 -3.35 13.32 -14.49
N PRO A 294 -3.56 12.68 -15.65
CA PRO A 294 -2.72 11.56 -16.11
C PRO A 294 -1.27 11.98 -16.40
N THR A 295 -1.00 13.27 -16.61
CA THR A 295 0.35 13.78 -16.84
C THR A 295 1.13 13.97 -15.54
N LYS A 296 0.42 14.12 -14.42
CA LYS A 296 0.96 14.20 -13.06
C LYS A 296 0.73 12.89 -12.31
N SER A 297 1.10 11.77 -12.91
CA SER A 297 0.94 10.44 -12.30
C SER A 297 1.81 10.25 -11.03
N THR A 298 1.91 11.32 -10.22
CA THR A 298 2.66 11.34 -8.96
C THR A 298 2.21 10.21 -8.04
N VAL A 299 0.92 9.88 -8.06
CA VAL A 299 0.41 8.77 -7.27
C VAL A 299 0.93 7.43 -7.78
N LYS A 300 0.86 7.15 -9.11
CA LYS A 300 1.41 5.91 -9.68
C LYS A 300 2.93 5.84 -9.47
N ALA A 301 3.65 6.91 -9.75
CA ALA A 301 5.10 6.98 -9.59
C ALA A 301 5.56 6.85 -8.13
N LYS A 302 4.78 7.37 -7.17
CA LYS A 302 5.08 7.32 -5.74
C LYS A 302 4.49 6.09 -5.04
N MET A 303 3.77 5.23 -5.74
CA MET A 303 3.06 4.11 -5.12
C MET A 303 4.01 3.16 -4.38
N MET A 304 5.18 2.88 -4.97
CA MET A 304 6.18 2.03 -4.31
C MET A 304 6.70 2.66 -3.02
N GLU A 305 6.92 3.96 -3.01
CA GLU A 305 7.32 4.71 -1.81
C GLU A 305 6.19 4.70 -0.76
N THR A 306 4.97 4.93 -1.21
CA THR A 306 3.80 5.01 -0.31
C THR A 306 3.49 3.67 0.34
N CYS A 307 3.38 2.60 -0.44
CA CYS A 307 3.12 1.25 0.09
C CYS A 307 4.33 0.73 0.89
N GLY A 308 5.54 1.03 0.43
CA GLY A 308 6.80 0.57 1.03
C GLY A 308 7.06 1.11 2.44
N LYS A 309 6.36 2.16 2.89
CA LYS A 309 6.44 2.62 4.28
C LYS A 309 6.06 1.53 5.30
N CYS A 310 5.20 0.61 4.89
CA CYS A 310 4.73 -0.51 5.71
C CYS A 310 5.06 -1.86 5.09
N HIS A 311 5.07 -1.98 3.75
CA HIS A 311 5.28 -3.19 2.97
C HIS A 311 6.66 -3.18 2.28
N ALA A 312 7.73 -2.96 3.07
CA ALA A 312 9.08 -2.78 2.54
C ALA A 312 9.60 -4.03 1.81
N ASN A 313 9.33 -5.23 2.34
CA ASN A 313 9.77 -6.49 1.74
C ASN A 313 9.10 -6.73 0.38
N GLU A 314 7.78 -6.51 0.30
CA GLU A 314 7.01 -6.70 -0.93
C GLU A 314 7.45 -5.72 -2.02
N VAL A 315 7.79 -4.49 -1.64
CA VAL A 315 8.34 -3.49 -2.56
C VAL A 315 9.75 -3.86 -3.01
N GLU A 316 10.60 -4.39 -2.13
CA GLU A 316 11.94 -4.88 -2.51
C GLU A 316 11.84 -6.01 -3.54
N HIS A 317 10.97 -7.00 -3.27
CA HIS A 317 10.73 -8.12 -4.18
C HIS A 317 10.15 -7.65 -5.53
N TYR A 318 9.14 -6.77 -5.48
CA TYR A 318 8.58 -6.18 -6.69
C TYR A 318 9.64 -5.43 -7.52
N ASN A 319 10.48 -4.63 -6.91
CA ASN A 319 11.53 -3.86 -7.61
C ASN A 319 12.54 -4.75 -8.35
N LYS A 320 12.75 -5.97 -7.88
CA LYS A 320 13.62 -6.99 -8.51
C LYS A 320 12.87 -7.81 -9.58
N SER A 321 11.54 -7.71 -9.62
CA SER A 321 10.70 -8.46 -10.57
C SER A 321 10.77 -7.88 -11.98
N SER A 322 10.35 -8.66 -12.97
CA SER A 322 10.17 -8.19 -14.35
C SER A 322 9.19 -7.02 -14.44
N HIS A 323 8.12 -7.04 -13.64
CA HIS A 323 7.14 -5.94 -13.55
C HIS A 323 7.77 -4.66 -12.98
N GLY A 324 8.51 -4.78 -11.89
CA GLY A 324 9.17 -3.63 -11.25
C GLY A 324 10.27 -3.02 -12.12
N VAL A 325 11.05 -3.86 -12.80
CA VAL A 325 12.06 -3.39 -13.77
C VAL A 325 11.39 -2.67 -14.94
N SER A 326 10.30 -3.23 -15.49
CA SER A 326 9.53 -2.58 -16.56
C SER A 326 8.95 -1.24 -16.11
N PHE A 327 8.38 -1.18 -14.90
CA PHE A 327 7.87 0.04 -14.30
C PHE A 327 8.97 1.10 -14.13
N LYS A 328 10.14 0.71 -13.62
CA LYS A 328 11.30 1.61 -13.44
C LYS A 328 11.81 2.16 -14.76
N ASN A 329 11.71 1.38 -15.83
CA ASN A 329 12.09 1.79 -17.19
C ASN A 329 11.03 2.66 -17.87
N GLY A 330 9.93 3.01 -17.19
CA GLY A 330 8.90 3.92 -17.69
C GLY A 330 7.86 3.27 -18.60
N ASP A 331 7.72 1.94 -18.59
CA ASP A 331 6.67 1.26 -19.34
C ASP A 331 5.28 1.63 -18.76
N PRO A 332 4.42 2.29 -19.54
CA PRO A 332 3.10 2.70 -19.07
C PRO A 332 2.18 1.52 -18.73
N ASN A 333 2.42 0.35 -19.32
CA ASN A 333 1.64 -0.86 -19.13
C ASN A 333 2.13 -1.69 -17.93
N ALA A 334 3.30 -1.37 -17.36
CA ALA A 334 3.80 -2.09 -16.19
C ALA A 334 2.80 -1.99 -15.02
N PRO A 335 2.37 -3.11 -14.43
CA PRO A 335 1.45 -3.10 -13.30
C PRO A 335 2.14 -2.54 -12.06
N THR A 336 1.34 -1.95 -11.15
CA THR A 336 1.77 -1.50 -9.83
C THR A 336 1.00 -2.25 -8.74
N CYS A 337 1.28 -1.96 -7.47
CA CYS A 337 0.58 -2.60 -6.37
C CYS A 337 -0.94 -2.52 -6.54
N SER A 338 -1.48 -1.33 -6.89
CA SER A 338 -2.92 -1.15 -7.05
C SER A 338 -3.51 -1.84 -8.28
N THR A 339 -2.70 -2.17 -9.27
CA THR A 339 -3.18 -2.91 -10.45
C THR A 339 -3.66 -4.31 -10.07
N CYS A 340 -2.95 -4.95 -9.13
CA CYS A 340 -3.30 -6.28 -8.64
C CYS A 340 -4.18 -6.23 -7.39
N HIS A 341 -3.87 -5.36 -6.43
CA HIS A 341 -4.53 -5.32 -5.13
C HIS A 341 -5.73 -4.37 -5.05
N GLY A 342 -6.00 -3.60 -6.11
CA GLY A 342 -7.01 -2.55 -6.09
C GLY A 342 -6.51 -1.29 -5.37
N GLU A 343 -7.37 -0.28 -5.28
CA GLU A 343 -7.06 1.03 -4.70
C GLU A 343 -7.76 1.21 -3.35
N HIS A 344 -9.07 1.35 -3.34
CA HIS A 344 -9.86 1.50 -2.11
C HIS A 344 -10.39 0.16 -1.58
N SER A 345 -10.61 -0.82 -2.45
CA SER A 345 -11.04 -2.18 -2.07
C SER A 345 -9.86 -3.12 -1.88
N ILE A 346 -8.81 -2.70 -1.17
CA ILE A 346 -7.66 -3.58 -0.90
C ILE A 346 -8.13 -4.70 0.03
N ASN A 347 -8.29 -5.90 -0.53
CA ASN A 347 -8.80 -7.05 0.20
C ASN A 347 -7.67 -7.94 0.73
N SER A 348 -7.96 -8.69 1.78
CA SER A 348 -7.04 -9.72 2.26
C SER A 348 -6.89 -10.82 1.21
N VAL A 349 -5.65 -11.13 0.83
CA VAL A 349 -5.33 -12.22 -0.10
C VAL A 349 -5.86 -13.58 0.42
N LEU A 350 -6.04 -13.70 1.73
CA LEU A 350 -6.47 -14.96 2.37
C LEU A 350 -7.99 -15.09 2.54
N GLN A 351 -8.76 -14.02 2.39
CA GLN A 351 -10.16 -13.97 2.83
C GLN A 351 -11.15 -13.42 1.79
N SER A 352 -10.71 -12.99 0.61
CA SER A 352 -11.63 -12.39 -0.36
C SER A 352 -11.82 -13.25 -1.59
N ASP A 353 -13.07 -13.28 -2.09
CA ASP A 353 -13.41 -13.93 -3.35
C ASP A 353 -12.67 -13.28 -4.55
N GLU A 354 -12.33 -11.97 -4.49
CA GLU A 354 -11.59 -11.25 -5.54
C GLU A 354 -10.15 -11.78 -5.70
N PHE A 355 -9.52 -12.21 -4.60
CA PHE A 355 -8.21 -12.88 -4.61
C PHE A 355 -8.30 -14.38 -4.50
N SER A 356 -9.49 -14.96 -4.66
CA SER A 356 -9.58 -16.39 -4.81
C SER A 356 -8.60 -16.85 -5.89
N LYS A 357 -8.00 -18.01 -5.71
CA LYS A 357 -7.00 -18.54 -6.65
C LYS A 357 -7.50 -18.58 -8.10
N ILE A 358 -8.79 -18.71 -8.30
CA ILE A 358 -9.44 -18.69 -9.61
C ILE A 358 -9.41 -17.29 -10.23
N ASN A 359 -9.78 -16.25 -9.45
CA ASN A 359 -9.83 -14.87 -9.93
C ASN A 359 -8.42 -14.30 -10.17
N GLN A 360 -7.42 -14.76 -9.42
CA GLN A 360 -6.01 -14.43 -9.68
C GLN A 360 -5.59 -14.83 -11.10
N THR A 361 -6.04 -15.98 -11.57
CA THR A 361 -5.74 -16.43 -12.94
C THR A 361 -6.31 -15.46 -13.97
N GLU A 362 -7.57 -15.05 -13.83
CA GLU A 362 -8.19 -14.11 -14.76
C GLU A 362 -7.49 -12.73 -14.71
N MET A 363 -7.16 -12.24 -13.53
CA MET A 363 -6.42 -10.98 -13.36
C MET A 363 -5.06 -10.98 -14.08
N CYS A 364 -4.32 -12.07 -14.00
CA CYS A 364 -3.05 -12.19 -14.73
C CYS A 364 -3.28 -12.24 -16.25
N LEU A 365 -4.26 -13.03 -16.68
CA LEU A 365 -4.57 -13.22 -18.09
C LEU A 365 -5.15 -11.97 -18.73
N ASP A 366 -5.81 -11.08 -18.00
CA ASP A 366 -6.36 -9.84 -18.56
C ASP A 366 -5.30 -8.98 -19.25
N CYS A 367 -4.08 -8.96 -18.72
CA CYS A 367 -2.96 -8.28 -19.37
C CYS A 367 -2.15 -9.23 -20.27
N HIS A 368 -1.84 -10.43 -19.78
CA HIS A 368 -0.93 -11.33 -20.47
C HIS A 368 -1.51 -11.99 -21.73
N LYS A 369 -2.83 -11.97 -21.92
CA LYS A 369 -3.47 -12.35 -23.20
C LYS A 369 -3.47 -11.23 -24.25
N ASP A 370 -3.22 -9.95 -23.82
CA ASP A 370 -3.24 -8.82 -24.75
C ASP A 370 -1.93 -8.75 -25.56
N ASN A 371 -2.08 -8.68 -26.87
CA ASN A 371 -0.95 -8.55 -27.80
C ASN A 371 -0.12 -7.27 -27.61
N LYS A 372 -0.69 -6.23 -26.96
CA LYS A 372 0.04 -4.98 -26.65
C LYS A 372 1.02 -5.15 -25.50
N VAL A 373 0.67 -5.99 -24.53
CA VAL A 373 1.50 -6.27 -23.36
C VAL A 373 2.45 -7.45 -23.63
N ASN A 374 2.01 -8.42 -24.46
CA ASN A 374 2.80 -9.58 -24.84
C ASN A 374 2.88 -9.73 -26.37
N PRO A 375 3.72 -8.92 -27.05
CA PRO A 375 3.81 -8.89 -28.51
C PRO A 375 4.26 -10.24 -29.13
N ASN A 376 4.89 -11.11 -28.35
CA ASN A 376 5.39 -12.42 -28.80
C ASN A 376 4.33 -13.54 -28.77
N LYS A 377 3.04 -13.20 -28.55
CA LYS A 377 1.92 -14.18 -28.54
C LYS A 377 2.32 -15.50 -27.86
N ASN A 378 2.60 -15.47 -26.58
CA ASN A 378 2.81 -16.69 -25.84
C ASN A 378 1.44 -17.36 -25.63
N THR A 379 1.01 -18.09 -26.66
CA THR A 379 -0.29 -18.81 -26.73
C THR A 379 -0.43 -19.84 -25.62
N HIS A 380 0.68 -20.17 -24.93
CA HIS A 380 0.69 -21.17 -23.87
C HIS A 380 0.07 -20.73 -22.54
N LEU A 381 -0.24 -19.44 -22.37
CA LEU A 381 -0.87 -18.97 -21.11
C LEU A 381 -2.34 -19.40 -21.03
N ASP A 382 -3.04 -19.44 -22.15
CA ASP A 382 -4.41 -19.97 -22.22
C ASP A 382 -4.45 -21.48 -21.94
N ASP A 383 -3.34 -22.20 -22.21
CA ASP A 383 -3.22 -23.63 -21.92
C ASP A 383 -3.35 -23.94 -20.42
N TYR A 384 -3.04 -22.97 -19.54
CA TYR A 384 -3.24 -23.16 -18.10
C TYR A 384 -4.71 -23.46 -17.74
N LYS A 385 -5.68 -22.88 -18.46
CA LYS A 385 -7.11 -23.17 -18.24
C LYS A 385 -7.50 -24.62 -18.54
N SER A 386 -6.68 -25.34 -19.31
CA SER A 386 -6.85 -26.78 -19.55
C SER A 386 -5.97 -27.65 -18.66
N SER A 387 -5.18 -27.05 -17.76
CA SER A 387 -4.29 -27.76 -16.85
C SER A 387 -5.04 -28.49 -15.74
N TYR A 388 -4.43 -29.52 -15.20
CA TYR A 388 -4.95 -30.21 -14.02
C TYR A 388 -5.12 -29.26 -12.81
N HIS A 389 -4.18 -28.34 -12.61
CA HIS A 389 -4.27 -27.37 -11.51
C HIS A 389 -5.50 -26.47 -11.64
N TYR A 390 -5.76 -25.90 -12.82
CA TYR A 390 -6.93 -25.05 -13.01
C TYR A 390 -8.25 -25.81 -12.91
N LEU A 391 -8.30 -27.02 -13.45
CA LEU A 391 -9.50 -27.87 -13.34
C LEU A 391 -9.77 -28.24 -11.87
N ALA A 392 -8.74 -28.60 -11.11
CA ALA A 392 -8.87 -28.87 -9.70
C ALA A 392 -9.33 -27.63 -8.90
N LEU A 393 -8.85 -26.43 -9.24
CA LEU A 393 -9.35 -25.18 -8.66
C LEU A 393 -10.85 -24.97 -8.92
N LYS A 394 -11.30 -25.24 -10.14
CA LYS A 394 -12.75 -25.15 -10.50
C LYS A 394 -13.61 -26.15 -9.73
N GLU A 395 -13.05 -27.27 -9.34
CA GLU A 395 -13.69 -28.29 -8.49
C GLU A 395 -13.60 -27.95 -6.99
N GLY A 396 -13.03 -26.79 -6.62
CA GLY A 396 -12.95 -26.30 -5.25
C GLY A 396 -11.69 -26.70 -4.50
N ASN A 397 -10.68 -27.28 -5.15
CA ASN A 397 -9.40 -27.60 -4.52
C ASN A 397 -8.51 -26.35 -4.44
N LEU A 398 -8.61 -25.61 -3.35
CA LEU A 398 -7.83 -24.38 -3.12
C LEU A 398 -6.32 -24.63 -2.91
N LYS A 399 -5.86 -25.89 -2.79
CA LYS A 399 -4.43 -26.23 -2.75
C LYS A 399 -3.79 -26.27 -4.16
N ALA A 400 -4.59 -26.34 -5.21
CA ALA A 400 -4.05 -26.37 -6.57
C ALA A 400 -3.31 -25.06 -6.91
N ALA A 401 -2.22 -25.20 -7.68
CA ALA A 401 -1.32 -24.08 -7.98
C ALA A 401 -1.91 -23.09 -8.97
N THR A 402 -1.67 -21.80 -8.75
CA THR A 402 -1.97 -20.68 -9.66
C THR A 402 -0.68 -20.09 -10.25
N CYS A 403 -0.82 -19.00 -11.00
CA CYS A 403 0.31 -18.29 -11.59
C CYS A 403 1.35 -17.90 -10.52
N SER A 404 0.91 -17.34 -9.39
CA SER A 404 1.82 -16.87 -8.33
C SER A 404 2.51 -17.99 -7.56
N ASP A 405 1.92 -19.19 -7.51
CA ASP A 405 2.54 -20.32 -6.82
C ASP A 405 3.79 -20.82 -7.56
N CYS A 406 3.84 -20.64 -8.90
CA CYS A 406 4.98 -21.01 -9.73
C CYS A 406 5.93 -19.84 -10.00
N HIS A 407 5.37 -18.64 -10.25
CA HIS A 407 6.15 -17.48 -10.64
C HIS A 407 6.56 -16.57 -9.48
N GLY A 408 6.02 -16.81 -8.28
CA GLY A 408 6.11 -15.91 -7.15
C GLY A 408 5.09 -14.77 -7.24
N PRO A 409 4.56 -14.28 -6.11
CA PRO A 409 3.58 -13.20 -6.12
C PRO A 409 4.19 -11.83 -6.44
N HIS A 410 5.37 -11.53 -5.93
CA HIS A 410 6.03 -10.23 -6.08
C HIS A 410 7.39 -10.31 -6.80
N GLU A 411 8.07 -11.48 -6.81
CA GLU A 411 9.38 -11.69 -7.41
C GLU A 411 9.33 -12.32 -8.81
N MET A 412 8.30 -12.03 -9.60
CA MET A 412 8.15 -12.60 -10.95
C MET A 412 9.34 -12.26 -11.84
N LYS A 413 10.26 -13.23 -12.02
CA LYS A 413 11.45 -13.11 -12.86
C LYS A 413 11.32 -13.94 -14.11
N LYS A 414 12.10 -13.59 -15.13
CA LYS A 414 12.19 -14.38 -16.37
C LYS A 414 12.75 -15.77 -16.07
N ALA A 415 12.36 -16.77 -16.85
CA ALA A 415 12.89 -18.14 -16.73
C ALA A 415 14.42 -18.24 -16.93
N SER A 416 15.04 -17.26 -17.58
CA SER A 416 16.49 -17.15 -17.75
C SER A 416 17.25 -16.60 -16.55
N ASP A 417 16.55 -16.01 -15.57
CA ASP A 417 17.17 -15.47 -14.36
C ASP A 417 17.43 -16.61 -13.35
N PRO A 418 18.68 -16.82 -12.89
CA PRO A 418 18.99 -17.89 -11.94
C PRO A 418 18.25 -17.82 -10.62
N GLU A 419 17.79 -16.61 -10.21
CA GLU A 419 17.00 -16.43 -8.99
C GLU A 419 15.49 -16.64 -9.21
N SER A 420 15.05 -16.84 -10.46
CA SER A 420 13.65 -17.11 -10.77
C SER A 420 13.20 -18.47 -10.21
N GLN A 421 12.00 -18.52 -9.65
CA GLN A 421 11.39 -19.80 -9.23
C GLN A 421 11.20 -20.75 -10.41
N ILE A 422 11.01 -20.22 -11.63
CA ILE A 422 10.86 -20.99 -12.86
C ILE A 422 12.17 -21.15 -13.63
N PHE A 423 13.32 -20.76 -13.05
CA PHE A 423 14.62 -21.10 -13.62
C PHE A 423 14.82 -22.61 -13.61
N LYS A 424 15.40 -23.16 -14.66
CA LYS A 424 15.46 -24.62 -14.87
C LYS A 424 15.97 -25.41 -13.65
N LYS A 425 17.01 -24.92 -12.97
CA LYS A 425 17.57 -25.56 -11.76
C LYS A 425 16.73 -25.37 -10.49
N ASN A 426 15.65 -24.57 -10.54
CA ASN A 426 14.76 -24.31 -9.40
C ASN A 426 13.38 -24.95 -9.54
N ILE A 427 13.07 -25.52 -10.72
CA ILE A 427 11.75 -26.10 -11.02
C ILE A 427 11.35 -27.19 -10.03
N ASP A 428 12.27 -28.07 -9.66
CA ASP A 428 12.03 -29.16 -8.69
C ASP A 428 11.67 -28.61 -7.31
N LYS A 429 12.33 -27.52 -6.88
CA LYS A 429 12.02 -26.83 -5.63
C LYS A 429 10.66 -26.16 -5.69
N THR A 430 10.34 -25.53 -6.80
CA THR A 430 9.06 -24.84 -7.02
C THR A 430 7.89 -25.83 -7.01
N CYS A 431 8.00 -26.94 -7.72
CA CYS A 431 7.00 -28.00 -7.70
C CYS A 431 6.90 -28.69 -6.34
N GLY A 432 8.04 -28.92 -5.69
CA GLY A 432 8.14 -29.61 -4.39
C GLY A 432 8.00 -28.71 -3.17
N GLN A 433 7.61 -27.42 -3.33
CA GLN A 433 7.48 -26.51 -2.20
C GLN A 433 6.35 -26.88 -1.26
N SER A 434 6.56 -26.58 0.04
CA SER A 434 5.54 -26.72 1.09
C SER A 434 4.83 -28.09 1.09
N GLU A 435 3.52 -28.08 0.89
CA GLU A 435 2.65 -29.25 0.89
C GLU A 435 2.29 -29.75 -0.52
N CYS A 436 2.97 -29.25 -1.58
CA CYS A 436 2.60 -29.57 -2.96
C CYS A 436 3.11 -30.96 -3.36
N HIS A 437 4.17 -31.06 -4.14
CA HIS A 437 4.66 -32.34 -4.67
C HIS A 437 5.94 -32.80 -3.95
N VAL A 438 5.93 -32.79 -2.62
CA VAL A 438 7.09 -33.09 -1.75
C VAL A 438 7.62 -34.50 -1.99
N GLN A 439 6.72 -35.48 -2.11
CA GLN A 439 7.12 -36.88 -2.35
C GLN A 439 7.78 -37.04 -3.71
N GLN A 440 7.17 -36.50 -4.76
CA GLN A 440 7.70 -36.58 -6.14
C GLN A 440 9.06 -35.90 -6.26
N LYS A 441 9.22 -34.77 -5.53
CA LYS A 441 10.52 -34.10 -5.45
C LYS A 441 11.56 -34.98 -4.75
N ALA A 442 11.22 -35.58 -3.62
CA ALA A 442 12.12 -36.48 -2.89
C ALA A 442 12.53 -37.70 -3.73
N GLU A 443 11.61 -38.23 -4.55
CA GLU A 443 11.90 -39.29 -5.51
C GLU A 443 12.80 -38.81 -6.66
N PHE A 444 12.58 -37.58 -7.15
CA PHE A 444 13.39 -36.98 -8.23
C PHE A 444 14.80 -36.63 -7.75
N ASP A 445 14.96 -36.26 -6.46
CA ASP A 445 16.26 -35.99 -5.87
C ASP A 445 17.13 -37.25 -5.92
N GLY A 446 18.32 -37.12 -6.51
CA GLY A 446 19.24 -38.23 -6.75
C GLY A 446 18.90 -39.10 -7.97
N SER A 447 17.87 -38.75 -8.76
CA SER A 447 17.69 -39.36 -10.08
C SER A 447 18.83 -38.94 -11.03
N ILE A 448 19.08 -39.74 -12.07
CA ILE A 448 20.12 -39.41 -13.08
C ILE A 448 19.82 -38.07 -13.76
N HIS A 449 18.55 -37.73 -13.95
CA HIS A 449 18.13 -36.46 -14.54
C HIS A 449 18.49 -35.28 -13.65
N GLN A 450 18.17 -35.35 -12.35
CA GLN A 450 18.48 -34.31 -11.40
C GLN A 450 19.99 -34.16 -11.19
N VAL A 451 20.70 -35.27 -11.01
CA VAL A 451 22.16 -35.29 -10.86
C VAL A 451 22.83 -34.67 -12.08
N SER A 452 22.42 -35.05 -13.31
CA SER A 452 22.96 -34.47 -14.53
C SER A 452 22.73 -32.97 -14.65
N LEU A 453 21.53 -32.49 -14.26
CA LEU A 453 21.20 -31.06 -14.24
C LEU A 453 22.07 -30.27 -13.27
N MET A 454 22.22 -30.81 -12.04
CA MET A 454 22.84 -30.05 -10.94
C MET A 454 24.37 -30.15 -10.93
N THR A 455 24.94 -31.31 -11.26
CA THR A 455 26.38 -31.54 -11.16
C THR A 455 27.13 -31.34 -12.48
N LYS A 456 26.51 -31.68 -13.62
CA LYS A 456 27.10 -31.53 -14.94
C LYS A 456 26.65 -30.28 -15.66
N GLU A 457 25.77 -29.47 -15.05
CA GLU A 457 25.18 -28.27 -15.67
C GLU A 457 24.53 -28.54 -17.05
N ASN A 458 24.05 -29.76 -17.21
CA ASN A 458 23.53 -30.23 -18.49
C ASN A 458 22.17 -29.59 -18.80
N SER A 459 22.17 -28.68 -19.77
CA SER A 459 20.97 -27.99 -20.23
C SER A 459 19.94 -28.91 -20.89
N ASP A 460 20.30 -30.11 -21.32
CA ASP A 460 19.40 -31.08 -21.96
C ASP A 460 18.63 -31.94 -20.92
N SER A 461 19.12 -31.97 -19.66
CA SER A 461 18.44 -32.73 -18.58
C SER A 461 17.01 -32.25 -18.34
N PRO A 462 16.03 -33.18 -18.31
CA PRO A 462 14.65 -32.82 -18.06
C PRO A 462 14.40 -32.41 -16.62
N THR A 463 13.35 -31.58 -16.41
CA THR A 463 12.80 -31.18 -15.12
C THR A 463 11.31 -31.52 -15.07
N CYS A 464 10.63 -31.25 -13.97
CA CYS A 464 9.21 -31.61 -13.80
C CYS A 464 8.34 -31.10 -14.97
N ASN A 465 8.51 -29.84 -15.35
CA ASN A 465 7.75 -29.22 -16.44
C ASN A 465 8.13 -29.76 -17.84
N THR A 466 9.28 -30.39 -18.01
CA THR A 466 9.65 -31.04 -19.27
C THR A 466 8.77 -32.26 -19.55
N CYS A 467 8.42 -32.99 -18.50
CA CYS A 467 7.58 -34.19 -18.62
C CYS A 467 6.10 -33.87 -18.47
N HIS A 468 5.73 -32.99 -17.56
CA HIS A 468 4.34 -32.68 -17.23
C HIS A 468 3.77 -31.47 -17.95
N GLY A 469 4.59 -30.68 -18.63
CA GLY A 469 4.24 -29.39 -19.23
C GLY A 469 4.39 -28.25 -18.23
N ALA A 470 4.48 -27.01 -18.74
CA ALA A 470 4.62 -25.81 -17.92
C ALA A 470 3.24 -25.23 -17.56
N HIS A 471 2.50 -24.71 -18.54
CA HIS A 471 1.18 -24.14 -18.32
C HIS A 471 0.06 -25.18 -18.47
N GLN A 472 0.13 -26.06 -19.46
CA GLN A 472 -0.76 -27.21 -19.58
C GLN A 472 -0.20 -28.38 -18.77
N VAL A 473 -0.21 -28.25 -17.44
CA VAL A 473 0.25 -29.36 -16.60
C VAL A 473 -0.74 -30.53 -16.70
N VAL A 474 -0.23 -31.69 -17.12
CA VAL A 474 -1.03 -32.90 -17.33
C VAL A 474 -0.60 -34.03 -16.39
N THR A 475 -1.54 -34.89 -16.04
CA THR A 475 -1.23 -36.16 -15.35
C THR A 475 -0.73 -37.20 -16.34
N THR A 476 -0.02 -38.22 -15.85
CA THR A 476 0.44 -39.33 -16.70
C THR A 476 -0.72 -40.08 -17.36
N ASP A 477 -1.89 -40.14 -16.75
CA ASP A 477 -3.08 -40.76 -17.32
C ASP A 477 -3.61 -39.94 -18.53
N SER A 478 -3.49 -38.60 -18.44
CA SER A 478 -3.87 -37.71 -19.55
C SER A 478 -2.96 -37.82 -20.77
N LEU A 479 -1.71 -38.26 -20.62
CA LEU A 479 -0.80 -38.50 -21.74
C LEU A 479 -1.35 -39.58 -22.69
N GLY A 480 -2.10 -40.54 -22.16
CA GLY A 480 -2.72 -41.61 -22.96
C GLY A 480 -3.91 -41.18 -23.80
N ASN A 481 -4.58 -40.09 -23.44
CA ASN A 481 -5.82 -39.66 -24.14
C ASN A 481 -5.55 -39.27 -25.61
N LYS A 482 -4.41 -38.66 -25.89
CA LYS A 482 -4.00 -38.26 -27.26
C LYS A 482 -3.38 -39.41 -28.06
N GLU A 483 -2.76 -40.39 -27.40
CA GLU A 483 -1.98 -41.44 -28.02
C GLU A 483 -2.70 -42.80 -28.04
N GLY A 484 -3.92 -42.88 -27.53
CA GLY A 484 -4.73 -44.12 -27.48
C GLY A 484 -4.36 -45.11 -26.34
N SER A 485 -3.27 -44.91 -25.63
CA SER A 485 -2.94 -45.59 -24.41
C SER A 485 -1.92 -44.85 -23.56
N LYS A 486 -2.00 -44.97 -22.23
CA LYS A 486 -1.06 -44.41 -21.26
C LYS A 486 0.39 -44.82 -21.59
N GLN A 487 0.62 -46.12 -21.81
CA GLN A 487 1.93 -46.68 -22.10
C GLN A 487 2.53 -46.09 -23.37
N ARG A 488 1.73 -45.89 -24.42
CA ARG A 488 2.17 -45.26 -25.67
C ARG A 488 2.55 -43.78 -25.43
N GLY A 489 1.75 -43.05 -24.64
CA GLY A 489 2.07 -41.68 -24.25
C GLY A 489 3.41 -41.56 -23.54
N ILE A 490 3.66 -42.46 -22.57
CA ILE A 490 4.94 -42.51 -21.83
C ILE A 490 6.12 -42.84 -22.73
N VAL A 491 5.98 -43.85 -23.58
CA VAL A 491 7.04 -44.21 -24.53
C VAL A 491 7.38 -43.04 -25.46
N LYS A 492 6.35 -42.33 -25.96
CA LYS A 492 6.53 -41.15 -26.79
C LYS A 492 7.24 -40.03 -26.05
N LEU A 493 6.86 -39.78 -24.81
CA LEU A 493 7.48 -38.77 -23.94
C LEU A 493 8.97 -39.07 -23.72
N CYS A 494 9.31 -40.26 -23.27
CA CYS A 494 10.70 -40.64 -23.04
C CYS A 494 11.53 -40.59 -24.35
N SER A 495 10.92 -41.09 -25.46
CA SER A 495 11.57 -41.11 -26.78
C SER A 495 11.81 -39.73 -27.37
N SER A 496 11.09 -38.70 -26.93
CA SER A 496 11.32 -37.32 -27.44
C SER A 496 12.74 -36.83 -27.20
N CYS A 497 13.38 -37.31 -26.12
CA CYS A 497 14.80 -37.05 -25.83
C CYS A 497 15.70 -38.26 -26.16
N HIS A 498 15.31 -39.48 -25.70
CA HIS A 498 16.12 -40.66 -25.84
C HIS A 498 16.17 -41.26 -27.27
N ALA A 499 15.46 -40.68 -28.24
CA ALA A 499 15.60 -40.93 -29.65
C ALA A 499 16.13 -39.71 -30.44
N SER A 500 16.31 -38.56 -29.77
CA SER A 500 16.83 -37.35 -30.42
C SER A 500 18.32 -37.52 -30.73
N VAL A 501 18.69 -37.37 -31.99
CA VAL A 501 20.10 -37.48 -32.46
C VAL A 501 20.97 -36.44 -31.75
N GLU A 502 20.47 -35.22 -31.58
CA GLU A 502 21.17 -34.13 -30.91
C GLU A 502 21.42 -34.44 -29.42
N ILE A 503 20.38 -34.81 -28.66
CA ILE A 503 20.50 -35.13 -27.24
C ILE A 503 21.39 -36.36 -27.01
N ILE A 504 21.25 -37.38 -27.85
CA ILE A 504 22.10 -38.59 -27.82
C ILE A 504 23.56 -38.22 -28.01
N SER A 505 23.87 -37.40 -29.04
CA SER A 505 25.24 -36.98 -29.35
C SER A 505 25.83 -36.10 -28.25
N ASN A 506 25.07 -35.11 -27.76
CA ASN A 506 25.55 -34.17 -26.75
C ASN A 506 25.85 -34.85 -25.40
N ASN A 507 25.18 -35.97 -25.12
CA ASN A 507 25.21 -36.61 -23.81
C ASN A 507 25.84 -38.00 -23.81
N ASP A 508 26.43 -38.40 -24.92
CA ASP A 508 27.03 -39.74 -25.11
C ASP A 508 26.04 -40.88 -24.74
N LEU A 509 24.78 -40.70 -25.12
CA LEU A 509 23.74 -41.69 -24.89
C LEU A 509 23.64 -42.67 -26.04
N LYS A 510 23.03 -43.82 -25.77
CA LYS A 510 22.71 -44.82 -26.80
C LYS A 510 21.22 -44.75 -27.16
N ASN A 511 20.87 -44.97 -28.43
CA ASN A 511 19.48 -44.98 -28.87
C ASN A 511 18.78 -46.27 -28.43
N VAL A 512 18.39 -46.30 -27.15
CA VAL A 512 17.70 -47.44 -26.52
C VAL A 512 16.25 -47.58 -26.95
N THR A 513 15.64 -46.49 -27.47
CA THR A 513 14.21 -46.47 -27.84
C THR A 513 13.92 -47.28 -29.08
N LYS A 514 14.85 -47.34 -30.04
CA LYS A 514 14.74 -48.20 -31.24
C LYS A 514 14.61 -49.67 -30.82
N ASN A 515 15.49 -50.12 -29.96
CA ASN A 515 15.51 -51.53 -29.52
C ASN A 515 14.31 -51.90 -28.66
N TYR A 516 13.85 -50.96 -27.77
CA TYR A 516 12.62 -51.17 -27.07
C TYR A 516 11.43 -51.31 -28.03
N ASN A 517 11.32 -50.46 -29.03
CA ASN A 517 10.22 -50.50 -30.02
C ASN A 517 10.19 -51.82 -30.83
N GLU A 518 11.31 -52.50 -30.96
CA GLU A 518 11.44 -53.80 -31.63
C GLU A 518 11.21 -54.96 -30.65
N SER A 519 11.18 -54.76 -29.34
CA SER A 519 10.91 -55.76 -28.32
C SER A 519 9.42 -56.14 -28.27
N PHE A 520 9.09 -57.30 -27.62
CA PHE A 520 7.73 -57.71 -27.40
C PHE A 520 6.90 -56.69 -26.65
N HIS A 521 7.48 -56.00 -25.65
CA HIS A 521 6.82 -54.95 -24.90
C HIS A 521 6.52 -53.73 -25.83
N GLY A 522 7.50 -53.30 -26.58
CA GLY A 522 7.35 -52.18 -27.50
C GLY A 522 6.34 -52.46 -28.63
N LEU A 523 6.35 -53.68 -29.18
CA LEU A 523 5.36 -54.12 -30.18
C LEU A 523 3.95 -54.10 -29.60
N ALA A 524 3.76 -54.62 -28.39
CA ALA A 524 2.47 -54.66 -27.73
C ALA A 524 1.96 -53.23 -27.36
N VAL A 525 2.87 -52.35 -26.90
CA VAL A 525 2.52 -50.94 -26.62
C VAL A 525 2.14 -50.23 -27.91
N ARG A 526 2.86 -50.38 -29.00
CA ARG A 526 2.48 -49.86 -30.32
C ARG A 526 1.15 -50.40 -30.82
N GLY A 527 0.83 -51.64 -30.47
CA GLY A 527 -0.45 -52.26 -30.74
C GLY A 527 -1.61 -51.76 -29.87
N GLY A 528 -1.36 -50.83 -28.92
CA GLY A 528 -2.37 -50.24 -28.07
C GLY A 528 -2.58 -50.95 -26.71
N SER A 529 -1.69 -51.89 -26.32
CA SER A 529 -1.79 -52.56 -25.03
C SER A 529 -1.58 -51.57 -23.86
N ASN A 530 -2.50 -51.58 -22.89
CA ASN A 530 -2.39 -50.86 -21.63
C ASN A 530 -1.73 -51.72 -20.50
N ARG A 531 -1.40 -53.00 -20.79
CA ARG A 531 -0.78 -53.92 -19.84
C ARG A 531 0.70 -54.18 -20.11
N ALA A 532 1.16 -53.92 -21.36
CA ALA A 532 2.54 -54.12 -21.69
C ALA A 532 3.42 -53.06 -20.99
N ALA A 533 4.60 -53.49 -20.56
CA ALA A 533 5.52 -52.61 -19.86
C ALA A 533 6.01 -51.46 -20.77
N SER A 534 5.92 -50.22 -20.31
CA SER A 534 6.52 -49.03 -20.87
C SER A 534 7.88 -48.76 -20.20
N CYS A 535 8.53 -47.66 -20.57
CA CYS A 535 9.81 -47.28 -19.97
C CYS A 535 9.73 -47.14 -18.45
N GLU A 536 8.68 -46.47 -17.96
CA GLU A 536 8.46 -46.27 -16.49
C GLU A 536 8.24 -47.59 -15.73
N SER A 537 7.70 -48.62 -16.38
CA SER A 537 7.41 -49.90 -15.71
C SER A 537 8.68 -50.59 -15.24
N CYS A 538 9.80 -50.33 -15.90
CA CYS A 538 11.12 -50.87 -15.56
C CYS A 538 12.00 -49.85 -14.83
N HIS A 539 12.05 -48.62 -15.32
CA HIS A 539 12.98 -47.58 -14.88
C HIS A 539 12.42 -46.69 -13.75
N GLY A 540 11.11 -46.80 -13.43
CA GLY A 540 10.42 -45.81 -12.60
C GLY A 540 10.14 -44.53 -13.38
N ASN A 541 9.57 -43.55 -12.68
CA ASN A 541 9.17 -42.28 -13.26
C ASN A 541 9.93 -41.08 -12.68
N HIS A 542 9.98 -40.89 -11.37
CA HIS A 542 10.71 -39.81 -10.74
C HIS A 542 12.12 -40.22 -10.29
N ASN A 543 12.28 -41.44 -9.75
CA ASN A 543 13.54 -41.98 -9.24
C ASN A 543 14.27 -42.83 -10.30
N ILE A 544 14.52 -42.23 -11.47
CA ILE A 544 15.21 -42.91 -12.57
C ILE A 544 16.71 -42.94 -12.27
N ARG A 545 17.29 -44.14 -12.10
CA ARG A 545 18.71 -44.34 -11.78
C ARG A 545 19.43 -45.16 -12.85
N PRO A 546 20.74 -44.98 -13.07
CA PRO A 546 21.50 -45.83 -13.95
C PRO A 546 21.53 -47.26 -13.42
N SER A 547 21.65 -48.25 -14.33
CA SER A 547 21.71 -49.66 -13.97
C SER A 547 22.90 -50.06 -13.08
N SER A 548 23.91 -49.22 -13.00
CA SER A 548 25.07 -49.38 -12.10
C SER A 548 24.77 -48.96 -10.66
N ASP A 549 23.68 -48.24 -10.40
CA ASP A 549 23.27 -47.84 -9.04
C ASP A 549 22.48 -48.97 -8.39
N SER A 550 22.92 -49.42 -7.21
CA SER A 550 22.29 -50.51 -6.49
C SER A 550 20.83 -50.24 -6.08
N LEU A 551 20.43 -48.94 -6.05
CA LEU A 551 19.04 -48.54 -5.78
C LEU A 551 18.17 -48.49 -7.03
N SER A 552 18.77 -48.67 -8.21
CA SER A 552 18.04 -48.69 -9.49
C SER A 552 17.12 -49.93 -9.57
N SER A 553 15.88 -49.74 -10.01
CA SER A 553 14.97 -50.82 -10.32
C SER A 553 15.50 -51.79 -11.39
N VAL A 554 16.37 -51.28 -12.27
CA VAL A 554 17.01 -52.06 -13.34
C VAL A 554 18.46 -52.51 -13.04
N HIS A 555 18.90 -52.35 -11.78
CA HIS A 555 20.15 -52.97 -11.32
C HIS A 555 20.03 -54.51 -11.35
N PRO A 556 21.07 -55.24 -11.73
CA PRO A 556 21.03 -56.73 -11.85
C PRO A 556 20.40 -57.44 -10.64
N ASN A 557 20.72 -56.97 -9.44
CA ASN A 557 20.16 -57.55 -8.19
C ASN A 557 18.67 -57.28 -7.98
N ASN A 558 18.10 -56.29 -8.66
CA ASN A 558 16.71 -55.85 -8.49
C ASN A 558 15.81 -56.34 -9.64
N LEU A 559 16.35 -56.86 -10.73
CA LEU A 559 15.61 -57.30 -11.90
C LEU A 559 14.57 -58.38 -11.56
N GLY A 560 14.90 -59.30 -10.64
CA GLY A 560 13.95 -60.34 -10.19
C GLY A 560 12.67 -59.76 -9.62
N LYS A 561 12.77 -58.67 -8.84
CA LYS A 561 11.62 -57.92 -8.30
C LYS A 561 10.91 -57.15 -9.42
N THR A 562 11.64 -56.46 -10.26
CA THR A 562 11.09 -55.61 -11.33
C THR A 562 10.34 -56.42 -12.38
N CYS A 563 10.98 -57.49 -12.92
CA CYS A 563 10.32 -58.40 -13.85
C CYS A 563 9.21 -59.19 -13.22
N GLY A 564 9.43 -59.68 -11.97
CA GLY A 564 8.48 -60.49 -11.20
C GLY A 564 7.19 -59.79 -10.85
N SER A 565 7.16 -58.46 -10.87
CA SER A 565 5.91 -57.68 -10.65
C SER A 565 4.84 -57.96 -11.72
N CYS A 566 5.25 -58.27 -12.94
CA CYS A 566 4.34 -58.62 -14.04
C CYS A 566 4.48 -60.07 -14.49
N HIS A 567 5.64 -60.71 -14.26
CA HIS A 567 5.97 -62.07 -14.65
C HIS A 567 6.22 -62.97 -13.40
N PRO A 568 5.16 -63.46 -12.73
CA PRO A 568 5.31 -64.30 -11.56
C PRO A 568 6.13 -65.57 -11.93
N GLY A 569 7.17 -65.85 -11.15
CA GLY A 569 8.04 -67.01 -11.40
C GLY A 569 9.19 -66.76 -12.43
N ALA A 570 9.45 -65.52 -12.80
CA ALA A 570 10.60 -65.17 -13.66
C ALA A 570 11.91 -65.70 -13.02
N ASP A 571 12.53 -66.68 -13.68
CA ASP A 571 13.79 -67.28 -13.25
C ASP A 571 15.00 -66.44 -13.67
N LYS A 572 16.21 -66.90 -13.30
CA LYS A 572 17.44 -66.20 -13.62
C LYS A 572 17.69 -66.11 -15.12
N VAL A 573 17.22 -67.04 -15.92
CA VAL A 573 17.39 -67.02 -17.37
C VAL A 573 16.50 -65.94 -17.97
N PHE A 574 15.25 -65.86 -17.53
CA PHE A 574 14.30 -64.83 -17.96
C PHE A 574 14.78 -63.41 -17.63
N ILE A 575 15.20 -63.18 -16.39
CA ILE A 575 15.62 -61.84 -15.94
C ILE A 575 16.93 -61.38 -16.56
N ASN A 576 17.76 -62.27 -17.02
CA ASN A 576 19.00 -61.91 -17.73
C ASN A 576 18.80 -61.65 -19.24
N THR A 577 17.57 -61.75 -19.73
CA THR A 577 17.24 -61.44 -21.11
C THR A 577 17.41 -59.92 -21.34
N LYS A 578 18.25 -59.55 -22.31
CA LYS A 578 18.48 -58.15 -22.65
C LYS A 578 17.28 -57.56 -23.41
N ILE A 579 16.66 -56.51 -22.89
CA ILE A 579 15.57 -55.79 -23.55
C ILE A 579 16.11 -54.75 -24.54
N HIS A 580 17.24 -54.10 -24.19
CA HIS A 580 17.95 -53.15 -25.06
C HIS A 580 19.17 -53.82 -25.64
N VAL A 581 19.02 -54.45 -26.79
CA VAL A 581 20.14 -55.01 -27.56
C VAL A 581 20.78 -53.89 -28.38
N LEU A 582 21.84 -53.29 -27.87
CA LEU A 582 22.43 -52.09 -28.42
C LEU A 582 23.23 -52.33 -29.71
N ASP A 583 23.84 -53.48 -29.81
CA ASP A 583 24.62 -53.90 -30.97
C ASP A 583 24.32 -55.39 -31.23
N ALA A 584 23.31 -55.65 -32.03
CA ALA A 584 22.81 -57.00 -32.31
C ALA A 584 23.87 -57.85 -33.02
N GLU A 585 24.80 -57.24 -33.79
CA GLU A 585 25.87 -57.93 -34.49
C GLU A 585 26.89 -58.50 -33.49
N VAL A 586 27.22 -57.73 -32.46
CA VAL A 586 28.18 -58.13 -31.43
C VAL A 586 27.53 -58.96 -30.34
N GLU A 587 26.31 -58.57 -29.87
CA GLU A 587 25.65 -59.18 -28.73
C GLU A 587 24.91 -60.48 -29.08
N ASN A 588 24.43 -60.64 -30.33
CA ASN A 588 23.73 -61.84 -30.79
C ASN A 588 23.98 -62.06 -32.30
N PRO A 589 25.20 -62.40 -32.71
CA PRO A 589 25.57 -62.49 -34.10
C PRO A 589 24.73 -63.52 -34.88
N LEU A 590 24.35 -64.63 -34.26
CA LEU A 590 23.51 -65.63 -34.92
C LEU A 590 22.13 -65.03 -35.31
N LEU A 591 21.44 -64.35 -34.39
CA LEU A 591 20.14 -63.73 -34.67
C LEU A 591 20.26 -62.61 -35.72
N TYR A 592 21.33 -61.84 -35.68
CA TYR A 592 21.63 -60.79 -36.67
C TYR A 592 21.72 -61.35 -38.07
N TRP A 593 22.55 -62.42 -38.27
CA TRP A 593 22.72 -63.00 -39.60
C TRP A 593 21.47 -63.76 -40.08
N ILE A 594 20.72 -64.41 -39.19
CA ILE A 594 19.43 -65.03 -39.51
C ILE A 594 18.45 -63.95 -40.00
N THR A 595 18.36 -62.83 -39.32
CA THR A 595 17.46 -61.72 -39.71
C THR A 595 17.85 -61.16 -41.06
N ARG A 596 19.15 -60.95 -41.30
CA ARG A 596 19.69 -60.51 -42.64
C ARG A 596 19.35 -61.48 -43.73
N PHE A 597 19.53 -62.75 -43.48
CA PHE A 597 19.19 -63.80 -44.44
C PHE A 597 17.69 -63.74 -44.79
N TYR A 598 16.78 -63.65 -43.83
CA TYR A 598 15.35 -63.52 -44.09
C TYR A 598 14.99 -62.26 -44.85
N ILE A 599 15.59 -61.14 -44.53
CA ILE A 599 15.38 -59.86 -45.27
C ILE A 599 15.78 -60.03 -46.73
N ILE A 600 16.96 -60.60 -46.99
CA ILE A 600 17.44 -60.84 -48.35
C ILE A 600 16.49 -61.79 -49.08
N LEU A 601 16.05 -62.87 -48.39
CA LEU A 601 15.15 -63.83 -48.98
C LEU A 601 13.79 -63.22 -49.36
N ILE A 602 13.20 -62.42 -48.44
CA ILE A 602 11.94 -61.70 -48.69
C ILE A 602 12.06 -60.74 -49.87
N VAL A 603 13.15 -59.94 -49.93
CA VAL A 603 13.39 -58.98 -51.00
C VAL A 603 13.56 -59.73 -52.32
N ALA A 604 14.27 -60.86 -52.31
CA ALA A 604 14.50 -61.69 -53.54
C ALA A 604 13.14 -62.28 -54.03
N VAL A 605 12.35 -62.86 -53.13
CA VAL A 605 11.06 -63.48 -53.53
C VAL A 605 10.08 -62.40 -54.03
N ILE A 606 9.87 -61.30 -53.21
CA ILE A 606 8.94 -60.24 -53.64
C ILE A 606 9.43 -59.55 -54.89
N GLY A 607 10.73 -59.25 -55.01
CA GLY A 607 11.32 -58.66 -56.20
C GLY A 607 11.18 -59.56 -57.43
N GLY A 608 11.42 -60.88 -57.28
CA GLY A 608 11.13 -61.87 -58.31
C GLY A 608 9.68 -61.89 -58.77
N MET A 609 8.72 -61.86 -57.81
CA MET A 609 7.30 -61.85 -58.17
C MET A 609 6.89 -60.54 -58.83
N ILE A 610 7.42 -59.38 -58.40
CA ILE A 610 7.19 -58.10 -59.08
C ILE A 610 7.72 -58.12 -60.50
N LEU A 611 8.95 -58.59 -60.70
CA LEU A 611 9.55 -58.71 -61.99
C LEU A 611 8.75 -59.65 -62.89
N HIS A 612 8.36 -60.81 -62.38
CA HIS A 612 7.52 -61.77 -63.12
C HIS A 612 6.20 -61.10 -63.56
N ASN A 613 5.51 -60.41 -62.67
CA ASN A 613 4.26 -59.73 -62.99
C ASN A 613 4.44 -58.60 -64.04
N ILE A 614 5.53 -57.84 -63.97
CA ILE A 614 5.87 -56.83 -64.98
C ILE A 614 6.10 -57.46 -66.32
N LEU A 615 6.84 -58.59 -66.38
CA LEU A 615 7.11 -59.31 -67.63
C LEU A 615 5.82 -59.91 -68.23
N ASP A 616 4.95 -60.50 -67.39
CA ASP A 616 3.69 -61.03 -67.83
C ASP A 616 2.74 -59.91 -68.32
N TYR A 617 2.72 -58.78 -67.64
CA TYR A 617 1.95 -57.60 -68.09
C TYR A 617 2.45 -57.05 -69.42
N ARG A 618 3.74 -56.95 -69.60
CA ARG A 618 4.38 -56.57 -70.91
C ARG A 618 4.03 -57.56 -72.01
N ARG A 619 4.02 -58.85 -71.72
CA ARG A 619 3.67 -59.89 -72.70
C ARG A 619 2.20 -59.70 -73.12
N LYS A 620 1.24 -59.54 -72.14
CA LYS A 620 -0.18 -59.33 -72.42
C LYS A 620 -0.45 -58.05 -73.22
N ILE A 621 0.31 -56.97 -73.01
CA ILE A 621 0.18 -55.75 -73.83
C ILE A 621 0.67 -55.99 -75.25
N LYS A 622 1.78 -56.70 -75.40
CA LYS A 622 2.33 -57.04 -76.73
C LYS A 622 1.36 -57.92 -77.52
N ASP A 623 0.79 -58.94 -76.88
CA ASP A 623 -0.23 -59.82 -77.46
C ASP A 623 -1.47 -59.07 -77.89
N LYS A 624 -1.96 -58.09 -77.08
CA LYS A 624 -3.10 -57.22 -77.42
C LYS A 624 -2.81 -56.22 -78.56
N LYS A 625 -1.52 -55.92 -78.87
CA LYS A 625 -1.19 -55.04 -79.99
C LYS A 625 -0.92 -55.85 -81.29
N ALA A 626 -0.90 -57.18 -81.23
CA ALA A 626 -0.72 -58.08 -82.35
C ALA A 626 -2.03 -58.65 -82.91
N VAL A 627 -3.16 -58.37 -82.26
CA VAL A 627 -4.54 -58.58 -82.72
C VAL A 627 -5.14 -57.21 -83.12
#